data_1cf6f206155a60380e6191a2c410ed3c
#
_entry.id   1cf6f206155a60380e6191a2c410ed3c
#
_cell.length_a   1.000
_cell.length_b   1.000
_cell.length_c   1.000
_cell.angle_alpha   90.00
_cell.angle_beta   90.00
_cell.angle_gamma   90.00
#
_symmetry.space_group_name_H-M   'P 1'
#
loop_
_entity.id
_entity.type
_entity.pdbx_description
1 polymer ?
#
loop_
_entity_poly.entity_id
_entity_poly.type
_entity_poly.pdbx_seq_one_letter_code
_entity_poly.pdbx_strand_id
1 'polypeptide(L)'
;MLISLPVLGGRSGLDFKRVWCVDGLEVSTAKVSFLEATNGSTVLLPCTYSSCIGIKNLYFNWHYNDNGTMLKLCEAVIPKENVEPSVNVYHERVEFVGSSKKNNISILLWNITFEDEGQYVCFARNPKEKNRNHSAIYTLIVVDQLKEIDNTLTTIIVSIVGMLIGCLVTFMVVKALIVNFMPKKEDKK
;
A
#
# COMPACT_ATOMS: atom_id res chain seq x y z
N MET A 1 -8.31 -12.08 42.52
CA MET A 1 -8.98 -13.23 41.93
C MET A 1 -8.11 -13.72 40.79
N LEU A 2 -7.34 -14.77 41.07
CA LEU A 2 -6.32 -15.34 40.18
C LEU A 2 -7.02 -16.15 39.08
N ILE A 3 -6.81 -15.79 37.82
CA ILE A 3 -7.24 -16.61 36.70
C ILE A 3 -6.03 -17.42 36.24
N SER A 4 -6.17 -18.73 36.44
CA SER A 4 -5.29 -19.82 36.06
C SER A 4 -5.05 -19.89 34.58
N LEU A 5 -3.78 -19.97 34.19
CA LEU A 5 -3.32 -20.36 32.84
C LEU A 5 -3.47 -21.89 32.66
N PRO A 6 -3.96 -22.38 31.53
CA PRO A 6 -3.74 -23.77 31.16
C PRO A 6 -2.45 -23.92 30.35
N VAL A 7 -1.60 -24.84 30.82
CA VAL A 7 -0.38 -25.28 30.18
C VAL A 7 -0.70 -26.33 29.08
N LEU A 8 -0.21 -26.06 27.93
CA LEU A 8 0.34 -26.85 26.80
C LEU A 8 0.06 -28.35 26.66
N GLY A 9 -0.31 -28.70 25.47
CA GLY A 9 0.00 -29.94 24.80
C GLY A 9 -0.70 -30.09 23.46
N GLY A 10 0.00 -29.99 22.31
CA GLY A 10 -0.53 -30.47 21.05
C GLY A 10 -0.33 -29.52 19.85
N ARG A 11 0.58 -29.91 18.97
CA ARG A 11 0.83 -29.38 17.62
C ARG A 11 -0.47 -29.10 16.86
N SER A 12 -0.74 -27.85 16.58
CA SER A 12 -1.45 -27.39 15.39
C SER A 12 -1.08 -25.92 15.20
N GLY A 13 -0.56 -25.59 14.02
CA GLY A 13 -0.19 -24.23 13.66
C GLY A 13 -1.39 -23.32 13.82
N LEU A 14 -1.49 -22.69 14.97
CA LEU A 14 -2.42 -21.58 15.23
C LEU A 14 -1.95 -20.42 14.38
N ASP A 15 -2.72 -20.13 13.36
CA ASP A 15 -2.56 -19.00 12.46
C ASP A 15 -2.53 -17.72 13.32
N PHE A 16 -1.35 -17.17 13.54
CA PHE A 16 -1.10 -16.01 14.41
C PHE A 16 -1.88 -14.75 13.97
N LYS A 17 -2.45 -14.79 12.75
CA LYS A 17 -3.33 -13.74 12.23
C LYS A 17 -4.69 -13.66 12.96
N ARG A 18 -5.13 -14.73 13.63
CA ARG A 18 -6.47 -14.75 14.28
C ARG A 18 -6.54 -14.09 15.65
N VAL A 19 -5.41 -13.82 16.29
CA VAL A 19 -5.37 -13.34 17.69
C VAL A 19 -5.60 -11.82 17.80
N TRP A 20 -5.42 -11.05 16.73
CA TRP A 20 -5.48 -9.58 16.74
C TRP A 20 -6.61 -8.99 15.90
N CYS A 21 -7.53 -9.78 15.45
CA CYS A 21 -8.65 -9.29 14.64
C CYS A 21 -9.79 -8.82 15.56
N VAL A 22 -9.75 -7.57 15.91
CA VAL A 22 -10.77 -6.92 16.78
C VAL A 22 -11.97 -6.45 15.96
N ASP A 23 -11.77 -6.12 14.69
CA ASP A 23 -12.79 -5.67 13.75
C ASP A 23 -13.06 -6.73 12.69
N GLY A 24 -14.31 -6.86 12.24
CA GLY A 24 -14.72 -7.86 11.25
C GLY A 24 -14.15 -7.62 9.85
N LEU A 25 -15.03 -7.47 8.84
CA LEU A 25 -14.63 -7.12 7.48
C LEU A 25 -13.96 -5.74 7.45
N GLU A 26 -12.78 -5.65 6.88
CA GLU A 26 -12.09 -4.42 6.57
C GLU A 26 -11.88 -4.33 5.06
N VAL A 27 -12.10 -3.15 4.49
CA VAL A 27 -11.77 -2.81 3.12
C VAL A 27 -10.77 -1.68 3.17
N SER A 28 -9.62 -1.88 2.54
CA SER A 28 -8.57 -0.88 2.53
C SER A 28 -8.08 -0.58 1.11
N THR A 29 -7.81 0.70 0.91
CA THR A 29 -7.08 1.21 -0.25
C THR A 29 -5.58 1.16 0.04
N ALA A 30 -4.75 1.51 -0.93
CA ALA A 30 -3.34 1.80 -0.67
C ALA A 30 -3.20 2.93 0.37
N LYS A 31 -2.00 3.13 0.89
CA LYS A 31 -1.70 4.15 1.91
C LYS A 31 -2.09 5.59 1.53
N VAL A 32 -2.37 5.83 0.26
CA VAL A 32 -2.72 7.14 -0.30
C VAL A 32 -4.16 7.08 -0.78
N SER A 33 -5.00 7.97 -0.28
CA SER A 33 -6.42 8.09 -0.64
C SER A 33 -6.67 8.96 -1.87
N PHE A 34 -5.64 9.59 -2.41
CA PHE A 34 -5.68 10.33 -3.68
C PHE A 34 -4.59 9.84 -4.62
N LEU A 35 -4.86 9.94 -5.91
CA LEU A 35 -3.98 9.48 -6.97
C LEU A 35 -3.96 10.53 -8.08
N GLU A 36 -2.76 10.99 -8.43
CA GLU A 36 -2.56 11.86 -9.60
C GLU A 36 -2.13 11.01 -10.79
N ALA A 37 -2.75 11.22 -11.92
CA ALA A 37 -2.41 10.51 -13.14
C ALA A 37 -2.54 11.43 -14.36
N THR A 38 -1.78 11.12 -15.39
CA THR A 38 -1.81 11.92 -16.63
C THR A 38 -2.97 11.55 -17.52
N ASN A 39 -3.51 12.56 -18.19
CA ASN A 39 -4.51 12.37 -19.24
C ASN A 39 -4.02 11.33 -20.28
N GLY A 40 -4.89 10.42 -20.69
CA GLY A 40 -4.59 9.32 -21.60
C GLY A 40 -3.89 8.11 -20.99
N SER A 41 -3.52 8.15 -19.70
CA SER A 41 -2.87 7.03 -19.03
C SER A 41 -3.87 5.96 -18.55
N THR A 42 -3.33 4.85 -18.08
CA THR A 42 -4.09 3.77 -17.43
C THR A 42 -3.78 3.78 -15.94
N VAL A 43 -4.83 3.77 -15.12
CA VAL A 43 -4.72 3.90 -13.68
C VAL A 43 -5.18 2.64 -12.98
N LEU A 44 -4.35 2.12 -12.06
CA LEU A 44 -4.74 1.07 -11.13
C LEU A 44 -5.36 1.70 -9.89
N LEU A 45 -6.59 1.30 -9.55
CA LEU A 45 -7.26 1.62 -8.29
C LEU A 45 -7.19 0.40 -7.38
N PRO A 46 -6.19 0.30 -6.51
CA PRO A 46 -6.02 -0.87 -5.67
C PRO A 46 -7.02 -0.88 -4.52
N CYS A 47 -7.66 -2.03 -4.31
CA CYS A 47 -8.54 -2.27 -3.18
C CYS A 47 -8.38 -3.71 -2.69
N THR A 48 -8.21 -3.86 -1.38
CA THR A 48 -8.09 -5.17 -0.74
C THR A 48 -9.10 -5.30 0.38
N TYR A 49 -9.50 -6.52 0.66
CA TYR A 49 -10.36 -6.82 1.80
C TYR A 49 -9.68 -7.79 2.75
N SER A 50 -10.03 -7.73 4.01
CA SER A 50 -9.65 -8.73 5.00
C SER A 50 -10.86 -9.09 5.87
N SER A 51 -10.94 -10.33 6.31
CA SER A 51 -12.01 -10.83 7.17
C SER A 51 -11.42 -11.74 8.25
N CYS A 52 -11.85 -11.53 9.48
CA CYS A 52 -11.40 -12.30 10.63
C CYS A 52 -11.96 -13.71 10.69
N ILE A 53 -13.16 -13.89 10.17
CA ILE A 53 -13.90 -15.15 10.24
C ILE A 53 -14.01 -15.84 8.89
N GLY A 54 -13.28 -15.33 7.90
CA GLY A 54 -13.33 -15.77 6.52
C GLY A 54 -14.58 -15.26 5.79
N ILE A 55 -14.61 -15.43 4.47
CA ILE A 55 -15.69 -14.94 3.62
C ILE A 55 -16.64 -16.04 3.21
N LYS A 56 -17.90 -15.66 2.96
CA LYS A 56 -18.91 -16.51 2.30
C LYS A 56 -19.87 -15.57 1.55
N ASN A 57 -19.93 -15.72 0.23
CA ASN A 57 -20.71 -14.86 -0.65
C ASN A 57 -20.41 -13.37 -0.41
N LEU A 58 -19.13 -13.02 -0.33
CA LEU A 58 -18.70 -11.64 -0.19
C LEU A 58 -19.09 -10.88 -1.46
N TYR A 59 -19.98 -9.92 -1.31
CA TYR A 59 -20.36 -9.00 -2.38
C TYR A 59 -19.42 -7.83 -2.39
N PHE A 60 -18.94 -7.41 -3.55
CA PHE A 60 -18.21 -6.17 -3.74
C PHE A 60 -18.68 -5.43 -4.98
N ASN A 61 -18.48 -4.13 -4.98
CA ASN A 61 -18.69 -3.29 -6.14
C ASN A 61 -17.76 -2.06 -6.13
N TRP A 62 -17.63 -1.48 -7.32
CA TRP A 62 -17.00 -0.20 -7.52
C TRP A 62 -18.00 0.80 -8.07
N HIS A 63 -17.97 2.01 -7.52
CA HIS A 63 -18.76 3.14 -7.99
C HIS A 63 -17.87 4.34 -8.25
N TYR A 64 -18.24 5.12 -9.24
CA TYR A 64 -17.77 6.48 -9.46
C TYR A 64 -18.82 7.45 -8.91
N ASN A 65 -18.41 8.42 -8.12
CA ASN A 65 -19.26 9.46 -7.59
C ASN A 65 -19.15 10.71 -8.46
N ASP A 66 -20.10 10.90 -9.33
CA ASP A 66 -20.25 12.09 -10.16
C ASP A 66 -21.20 13.07 -9.48
N ASN A 67 -20.66 14.07 -8.78
CA ASN A 67 -21.41 15.15 -8.12
C ASN A 67 -22.59 14.66 -7.26
N GLY A 68 -22.44 13.53 -6.58
CA GLY A 68 -23.46 12.91 -5.73
C GLY A 68 -24.25 11.81 -6.42
N THR A 69 -24.09 11.60 -7.72
CA THR A 69 -24.67 10.47 -8.44
C THR A 69 -23.66 9.31 -8.46
N MET A 70 -24.06 8.16 -7.91
CA MET A 70 -23.22 6.98 -7.83
C MET A 70 -23.40 6.12 -9.08
N LEU A 71 -22.43 6.17 -9.98
CA LEU A 71 -22.38 5.35 -11.19
C LEU A 71 -21.67 4.03 -10.88
N LYS A 72 -22.34 2.91 -11.11
CA LYS A 72 -21.76 1.59 -10.90
C LYS A 72 -20.78 1.25 -12.03
N LEU A 73 -19.56 0.89 -11.67
CA LEU A 73 -18.50 0.51 -12.60
C LEU A 73 -18.40 -1.00 -12.79
N CYS A 74 -18.37 -1.75 -11.70
CA CYS A 74 -18.42 -3.21 -11.72
C CYS A 74 -18.93 -3.77 -10.40
N GLU A 75 -19.36 -5.04 -10.42
CA GLU A 75 -19.75 -5.77 -9.22
C GLU A 75 -19.53 -7.26 -9.37
N ALA A 76 -19.37 -7.95 -8.24
CA ALA A 76 -19.32 -9.41 -8.21
C ALA A 76 -19.61 -9.97 -6.82
N VAL A 77 -19.77 -11.29 -6.77
CA VAL A 77 -19.84 -12.08 -5.53
C VAL A 77 -18.69 -13.08 -5.53
N ILE A 78 -17.88 -13.07 -4.46
CA ILE A 78 -16.86 -14.09 -4.20
C ILE A 78 -17.51 -15.16 -3.32
N PRO A 79 -17.75 -16.38 -3.84
CA PRO A 79 -18.52 -17.41 -3.12
C PRO A 79 -17.83 -17.86 -1.83
N LYS A 80 -16.52 -18.03 -1.89
CA LYS A 80 -15.65 -18.44 -0.78
C LYS A 80 -14.20 -18.06 -1.06
N GLU A 81 -13.35 -18.19 -0.05
CA GLU A 81 -11.91 -17.96 -0.18
C GLU A 81 -11.30 -18.74 -1.33
N ASN A 82 -10.38 -18.12 -2.05
CA ASN A 82 -9.63 -18.70 -3.18
C ASN A 82 -10.47 -19.11 -4.40
N VAL A 83 -11.73 -18.70 -4.48
CA VAL A 83 -12.57 -18.88 -5.67
C VAL A 83 -12.70 -17.55 -6.39
N GLU A 84 -12.27 -17.52 -7.64
CA GLU A 84 -12.35 -16.30 -8.45
C GLU A 84 -13.82 -15.98 -8.79
N PRO A 85 -14.22 -14.69 -8.67
CA PRO A 85 -15.57 -14.26 -8.99
C PRO A 85 -15.82 -14.13 -10.49
N SER A 86 -17.07 -14.28 -10.91
CA SER A 86 -17.53 -13.77 -12.19
C SER A 86 -17.92 -12.32 -12.01
N VAL A 87 -17.24 -11.40 -12.68
CA VAL A 87 -17.40 -9.96 -12.51
C VAL A 87 -18.27 -9.40 -13.63
N ASN A 88 -19.31 -8.66 -13.25
CA ASN A 88 -20.11 -7.86 -14.17
C ASN A 88 -19.48 -6.47 -14.28
N VAL A 89 -19.05 -6.10 -15.45
CA VAL A 89 -18.48 -4.78 -15.74
C VAL A 89 -19.51 -3.96 -16.54
N TYR A 90 -19.75 -2.73 -16.11
CA TYR A 90 -20.77 -1.82 -16.68
C TYR A 90 -20.17 -0.65 -17.45
N HIS A 91 -18.85 -0.48 -17.38
CA HIS A 91 -18.15 0.62 -18.03
C HIS A 91 -17.02 0.09 -18.90
N GLU A 92 -16.97 0.48 -20.17
CA GLU A 92 -16.07 -0.06 -21.20
C GLU A 92 -14.58 0.09 -20.86
N ARG A 93 -14.22 1.18 -20.17
CA ARG A 93 -12.83 1.50 -19.80
C ARG A 93 -12.40 0.94 -18.44
N VAL A 94 -13.23 0.09 -17.83
CA VAL A 94 -12.95 -0.55 -16.54
C VAL A 94 -12.64 -2.02 -16.73
N GLU A 95 -11.54 -2.48 -16.14
CA GLU A 95 -11.15 -3.89 -16.11
C GLU A 95 -10.93 -4.34 -14.67
N PHE A 96 -11.50 -5.48 -14.30
CA PHE A 96 -11.22 -6.11 -13.02
C PHE A 96 -9.91 -6.88 -13.08
N VAL A 97 -8.94 -6.51 -12.21
CA VAL A 97 -7.61 -7.11 -12.12
C VAL A 97 -7.34 -7.75 -10.75
N GLY A 98 -8.37 -7.81 -9.92
CA GLY A 98 -8.29 -8.43 -8.60
C GLY A 98 -8.14 -9.94 -8.66
N SER A 99 -7.87 -10.55 -7.50
CA SER A 99 -7.83 -11.99 -7.31
C SER A 99 -8.26 -12.35 -5.89
N SER A 100 -9.19 -13.25 -5.76
CA SER A 100 -9.69 -13.70 -4.46
C SER A 100 -8.62 -14.42 -3.63
N LYS A 101 -7.64 -15.05 -4.29
CA LYS A 101 -6.47 -15.69 -3.64
C LYS A 101 -5.59 -14.67 -2.89
N LYS A 102 -5.59 -13.42 -3.33
CA LYS A 102 -4.83 -12.31 -2.73
C LYS A 102 -5.72 -11.35 -1.95
N ASN A 103 -7.02 -11.66 -1.79
CA ASN A 103 -8.01 -10.76 -1.20
C ASN A 103 -8.06 -9.40 -1.88
N ASN A 104 -7.87 -9.39 -3.19
CA ASN A 104 -7.71 -8.21 -4.02
C ASN A 104 -8.93 -8.05 -4.92
N ILE A 105 -9.56 -6.87 -4.87
CA ILE A 105 -10.70 -6.46 -5.67
C ILE A 105 -10.41 -5.17 -6.45
N SER A 106 -9.17 -5.00 -6.87
CA SER A 106 -8.69 -3.84 -7.62
C SER A 106 -9.22 -3.81 -9.05
N ILE A 107 -9.32 -2.61 -9.59
CA ILE A 107 -9.69 -2.37 -10.99
C ILE A 107 -8.63 -1.53 -11.71
N LEU A 108 -8.55 -1.67 -13.03
CA LEU A 108 -7.86 -0.74 -13.92
C LEU A 108 -8.89 0.15 -14.60
N LEU A 109 -8.55 1.41 -14.74
CA LEU A 109 -9.28 2.38 -15.56
C LEU A 109 -8.39 2.80 -16.74
N TRP A 110 -8.83 2.47 -17.94
CA TRP A 110 -8.09 2.68 -19.18
C TRP A 110 -8.33 4.08 -19.76
N ASN A 111 -7.27 4.66 -20.32
CA ASN A 111 -7.34 5.89 -21.12
C ASN A 111 -8.15 6.98 -20.41
N ILE A 112 -7.73 7.34 -19.20
CA ILE A 112 -8.42 8.34 -18.39
C ILE A 112 -8.36 9.72 -19.02
N THR A 113 -9.41 10.50 -18.79
CA THR A 113 -9.56 11.88 -19.24
C THR A 113 -9.84 12.79 -18.05
N PHE A 114 -9.83 14.10 -18.24
CA PHE A 114 -10.21 15.07 -17.20
C PHE A 114 -11.65 14.85 -16.67
N GLU A 115 -12.52 14.24 -17.47
CA GLU A 115 -13.89 13.91 -17.06
C GLU A 115 -13.95 12.75 -16.06
N ASP A 116 -12.85 11.97 -15.95
CA ASP A 116 -12.75 10.87 -15.00
C ASP A 116 -12.23 11.33 -13.63
N GLU A 117 -11.92 12.62 -13.47
CA GLU A 117 -11.55 13.19 -12.19
C GLU A 117 -12.71 13.10 -11.20
N GLY A 118 -12.44 12.60 -9.99
CA GLY A 118 -13.47 12.47 -8.98
C GLY A 118 -13.21 11.37 -7.97
N GLN A 119 -14.28 10.94 -7.31
CA GLN A 119 -14.20 9.95 -6.26
C GLN A 119 -14.63 8.56 -6.75
N TYR A 120 -13.79 7.59 -6.49
CA TYR A 120 -14.04 6.18 -6.74
C TYR A 120 -14.21 5.44 -5.41
N VAL A 121 -15.30 4.72 -5.27
CA VAL A 121 -15.66 4.03 -4.03
C VAL A 121 -15.57 2.52 -4.25
N CYS A 122 -14.67 1.88 -3.52
CA CYS A 122 -14.59 0.44 -3.39
C CYS A 122 -15.42 0.02 -2.19
N PHE A 123 -16.42 -0.82 -2.40
CA PHE A 123 -17.33 -1.30 -1.35
C PHE A 123 -17.31 -2.82 -1.29
N ALA A 124 -17.32 -3.38 -0.07
CA ALA A 124 -17.54 -4.80 0.13
C ALA A 124 -18.45 -5.08 1.33
N ARG A 125 -19.19 -6.17 1.24
CA ARG A 125 -20.09 -6.66 2.28
C ARG A 125 -19.95 -8.17 2.43
N ASN A 126 -19.67 -8.63 3.65
CA ASN A 126 -19.58 -10.05 4.00
C ASN A 126 -20.83 -10.48 4.79
N PRO A 127 -21.75 -11.27 4.20
CA PRO A 127 -22.94 -11.76 4.92
C PRO A 127 -22.60 -12.58 6.16
N LYS A 128 -21.43 -13.25 6.17
CA LYS A 128 -20.97 -14.06 7.31
C LYS A 128 -20.70 -13.21 8.56
N GLU A 129 -20.43 -11.93 8.38
CA GLU A 129 -20.16 -10.96 9.46
C GLU A 129 -21.36 -10.06 9.78
N LYS A 130 -22.55 -10.64 9.87
CA LYS A 130 -23.80 -9.93 10.15
C LYS A 130 -24.06 -8.78 9.17
N ASN A 131 -23.75 -8.98 7.90
CA ASN A 131 -23.87 -7.97 6.84
C ASN A 131 -23.02 -6.71 7.09
N ARG A 132 -21.93 -6.81 7.82
CA ARG A 132 -20.99 -5.68 7.90
C ARG A 132 -20.54 -5.30 6.50
N ASN A 133 -20.58 -4.01 6.26
CA ASN A 133 -20.13 -3.39 5.03
C ASN A 133 -19.01 -2.42 5.34
N HIS A 134 -18.07 -2.35 4.43
CA HIS A 134 -16.98 -1.38 4.46
C HIS A 134 -16.78 -0.79 3.09
N SER A 135 -16.36 0.46 3.07
CA SER A 135 -15.98 1.16 1.84
C SER A 135 -14.66 1.88 2.01
N ALA A 136 -13.93 1.97 0.95
CA ALA A 136 -12.72 2.76 0.84
C ALA A 136 -12.85 3.70 -0.36
N ILE A 137 -12.38 4.93 -0.21
CA ILE A 137 -12.58 5.99 -1.20
C ILE A 137 -11.22 6.40 -1.75
N TYR A 138 -11.14 6.53 -3.08
CA TYR A 138 -10.06 7.17 -3.81
C TYR A 138 -10.54 8.48 -4.41
N THR A 139 -9.68 9.47 -4.39
CA THR A 139 -9.82 10.67 -5.22
C THR A 139 -8.80 10.59 -6.35
N LEU A 140 -9.28 10.51 -7.58
CA LEU A 140 -8.46 10.59 -8.79
C LEU A 140 -8.39 12.04 -9.23
N ILE A 141 -7.18 12.52 -9.47
CA ILE A 141 -6.87 13.84 -10.02
C ILE A 141 -6.18 13.61 -11.36
N VAL A 142 -6.71 14.20 -12.43
CA VAL A 142 -6.15 14.07 -13.76
C VAL A 142 -5.38 15.33 -14.13
N VAL A 143 -4.11 15.16 -14.47
CA VAL A 143 -3.21 16.27 -14.80
C VAL A 143 -2.61 16.10 -16.19
N ASP A 144 -2.22 17.21 -16.81
CA ASP A 144 -1.51 17.15 -18.11
C ASP A 144 -0.12 16.54 -17.95
N GLN A 145 0.57 16.93 -16.88
CA GLN A 145 1.92 16.46 -16.55
C GLN A 145 2.04 16.25 -15.05
N LEU A 146 2.65 15.13 -14.66
CA LEU A 146 2.98 14.91 -13.26
C LEU A 146 4.06 15.89 -12.82
N LYS A 147 3.89 16.47 -11.65
CA LYS A 147 4.90 17.33 -11.05
C LYS A 147 6.18 16.53 -10.79
N GLU A 148 7.28 16.94 -11.42
CA GLU A 148 8.58 16.34 -11.12
C GLU A 148 8.93 16.55 -9.66
N ILE A 149 9.37 15.48 -9.01
CA ILE A 149 9.86 15.57 -7.63
C ILE A 149 11.23 16.24 -7.68
N ASP A 150 11.30 17.48 -7.19
CA ASP A 150 12.55 18.20 -7.06
C ASP A 150 13.42 17.56 -5.96
N ASN A 151 14.43 16.81 -6.40
CA ASN A 151 15.38 16.12 -5.52
C ASN A 151 16.55 17.02 -5.08
N THR A 152 16.49 18.34 -5.33
CA THR A 152 17.54 19.31 -5.02
C THR A 152 17.97 19.23 -3.56
N LEU A 153 17.02 19.13 -2.64
CA LEU A 153 17.31 19.00 -1.21
C LEU A 153 18.10 17.71 -0.89
N THR A 154 17.69 16.59 -1.48
CA THR A 154 18.40 15.31 -1.30
C THR A 154 19.81 15.39 -1.85
N THR A 155 20.00 15.99 -3.02
CA THR A 155 21.31 16.19 -3.64
C THR A 155 22.21 17.05 -2.78
N ILE A 156 21.72 18.14 -2.20
CA ILE A 156 22.45 19.01 -1.29
C ILE A 156 22.90 18.24 -0.05
N ILE A 157 21.99 17.49 0.59
CA ILE A 157 22.30 16.71 1.80
C ILE A 157 23.37 15.67 1.51
N VAL A 158 23.25 14.91 0.43
CA VAL A 158 24.22 13.89 0.03
C VAL A 158 25.60 14.51 -0.26
N SER A 159 25.64 15.66 -0.91
CA SER A 159 26.87 16.39 -1.20
C SER A 159 27.58 16.86 0.08
N ILE A 160 26.85 17.41 1.04
CA ILE A 160 27.41 17.86 2.32
C ILE A 160 27.99 16.68 3.11
N VAL A 161 27.21 15.59 3.22
CA VAL A 161 27.65 14.37 3.93
C VAL A 161 28.87 13.76 3.26
N GLY A 162 28.90 13.69 1.94
CA GLY A 162 30.05 13.19 1.17
C GLY A 162 31.30 14.03 1.39
N MET A 163 31.17 15.36 1.42
CA MET A 163 32.28 16.28 1.70
C MET A 163 32.84 16.07 3.11
N LEU A 164 31.99 15.94 4.12
CA LEU A 164 32.43 15.71 5.50
C LEU A 164 33.16 14.39 5.65
N ILE A 165 32.66 13.32 5.05
CA ILE A 165 33.34 12.01 5.07
C ILE A 165 34.71 12.10 4.35
N GLY A 166 34.76 12.76 3.19
CA GLY A 166 36.00 12.98 2.46
C GLY A 166 37.05 13.75 3.28
N CYS A 167 36.65 14.81 3.99
CA CYS A 167 37.53 15.56 4.89
C CYS A 167 38.07 14.69 6.05
N LEU A 168 37.23 13.85 6.65
CA LEU A 168 37.66 12.95 7.72
C LEU A 168 38.67 11.92 7.23
N VAL A 169 38.43 11.32 6.07
CA VAL A 169 39.35 10.33 5.47
C VAL A 169 40.69 10.97 5.13
N THR A 170 40.67 12.16 4.50
CA THR A 170 41.94 12.88 4.17
C THR A 170 42.71 13.25 5.43
N PHE A 171 42.02 13.72 6.48
CA PHE A 171 42.65 14.01 7.78
C PHE A 171 43.31 12.76 8.38
N MET A 172 42.64 11.61 8.36
CA MET A 172 43.17 10.34 8.88
C MET A 172 44.41 9.89 8.10
N VAL A 173 44.37 10.01 6.77
CA VAL A 173 45.51 9.65 5.91
C VAL A 173 46.71 10.55 6.17
N VAL A 174 46.49 11.88 6.22
CA VAL A 174 47.57 12.85 6.51
C VAL A 174 48.17 12.59 7.90
N LYS A 175 47.35 12.36 8.92
CA LYS A 175 47.80 12.01 10.27
C LYS A 175 48.65 10.73 10.26
N ALA A 176 48.23 9.69 9.56
CA ALA A 176 48.99 8.43 9.45
C ALA A 176 50.34 8.62 8.77
N LEU A 177 50.39 9.45 7.71
CA LEU A 177 51.65 9.78 7.02
C LEU A 177 52.60 10.56 7.94
N ILE A 178 52.11 11.56 8.66
CA ILE A 178 52.91 12.36 9.61
C ILE A 178 53.52 11.45 10.69
N VAL A 179 52.71 10.55 11.26
CA VAL A 179 53.21 9.62 12.31
C VAL A 179 54.25 8.65 11.76
N ASN A 180 54.12 8.19 10.52
CA ASN A 180 55.05 7.28 9.90
C ASN A 180 56.37 7.96 9.46
N PHE A 181 56.33 9.26 9.10
CA PHE A 181 57.50 10.02 8.65
C PHE A 181 58.20 10.80 9.78
N MET A 182 57.61 10.96 10.99
CA MET A 182 58.33 11.54 12.11
C MET A 182 59.31 10.50 12.72
N PRO A 183 60.62 10.76 12.74
CA PRO A 183 61.54 9.86 13.42
C PRO A 183 61.23 9.86 14.92
N LYS A 184 61.11 8.63 15.49
CA LYS A 184 61.03 8.45 16.94
C LYS A 184 62.25 9.14 17.57
N LYS A 185 61.99 10.21 18.35
CA LYS A 185 63.03 10.71 19.26
C LYS A 185 63.33 9.61 20.25
N GLU A 186 64.52 9.00 20.14
CA GLU A 186 65.07 8.18 21.19
C GLU A 186 65.35 9.06 22.39
N ASP A 187 64.66 8.80 23.49
CA ASP A 187 65.01 9.31 24.80
C ASP A 187 66.25 8.54 25.26
N LYS A 188 67.45 9.12 25.00
CA LYS A 188 68.68 8.69 25.69
C LYS A 188 68.59 9.17 27.12
N LYS A 189 68.46 8.18 28.04
CA LYS A 189 68.81 8.29 29.44
C LYS A 189 70.30 7.93 29.60
#